data_61784cf3585a6a1f93a5931f51aba8ca
#
_entry.id   61784cf3585a6a1f93a5931f51aba8ca
#
_cell.length_a   1.000
_cell.length_b   1.000
_cell.length_c   1.000
_cell.angle_alpha   90.00
_cell.angle_beta   90.00
_cell.angle_gamma   90.00
#
_symmetry.space_group_name_H-M   'P 1'
#
loop_
_entity.id
_entity.type
_entity.pdbx_description
1 polymer ?
#
loop_
_entity_poly.entity_id
_entity_poly.type
_entity_poly.pdbx_seq_one_letter_code
_entity_poly.pdbx_strand_id
1 'polypeptide(L)'
;LEVKLEEKYKLKKAVVTPVPQYEDHTIKTSIGLKAAEYLDTIVKDDDIIGVTWGTTLYHVAVELKKKAVNNVKIVQLKGGISHSETHTYVSEILYLFGKAFHTTPLHLPLPAIVDQVVVKQAMMADRHIKGIIETGKEANIALFTCGPVKPESLLFKLGYFTEEDLEMLYSKAVGDICSRFFDSKGNICNNSLNERTL
;
A
#
# COMPACT_ATOMS: atom_id res chain seq x y z
N LEU A 1 -2.68 26.06 -0.58
CA LEU A 1 -1.65 25.03 -0.31
C LEU A 1 -1.64 24.00 -1.43
N GLU A 2 -2.80 23.45 -1.84
CA GLU A 2 -2.94 22.44 -2.90
C GLU A 2 -2.23 22.85 -4.20
N VAL A 3 -2.55 24.01 -4.76
CA VAL A 3 -1.92 24.53 -5.98
C VAL A 3 -0.39 24.62 -5.87
N LYS A 4 0.13 25.07 -4.71
CA LYS A 4 1.58 25.10 -4.48
C LYS A 4 2.22 23.71 -4.47
N LEU A 5 1.51 22.69 -3.95
CA LEU A 5 1.98 21.30 -3.97
C LEU A 5 1.93 20.72 -5.39
N GLU A 6 0.85 20.97 -6.12
CA GLU A 6 0.67 20.56 -7.51
C GLU A 6 1.80 21.12 -8.40
N GLU A 7 2.08 22.40 -8.31
CA GLU A 7 3.15 23.07 -9.08
C GLU A 7 4.55 22.54 -8.68
N LYS A 8 4.83 22.51 -7.37
CA LYS A 8 6.16 22.12 -6.86
C LYS A 8 6.52 20.68 -7.19
N TYR A 9 5.58 19.76 -7.05
CA TYR A 9 5.80 18.33 -7.22
C TYR A 9 5.25 17.77 -8.53
N LYS A 10 4.72 18.63 -9.41
CA LYS A 10 4.10 18.25 -10.69
C LYS A 10 2.99 17.20 -10.54
N LEU A 11 2.19 17.34 -9.50
CA LEU A 11 1.05 16.48 -9.23
C LEU A 11 -0.13 16.90 -10.11
N LYS A 12 -0.91 15.93 -10.57
CA LYS A 12 -2.18 16.22 -11.26
C LYS A 12 -3.21 16.84 -10.31
N LYS A 13 -3.21 16.36 -9.06
CA LYS A 13 -4.10 16.81 -8.00
C LYS A 13 -3.46 16.63 -6.63
N ALA A 14 -3.55 17.64 -5.79
CA ALA A 14 -3.29 17.56 -4.36
C ALA A 14 -4.60 17.83 -3.62
N VAL A 15 -4.89 17.04 -2.60
CA VAL A 15 -6.04 17.23 -1.72
C VAL A 15 -5.53 17.39 -0.29
N VAL A 16 -5.81 18.55 0.29
CA VAL A 16 -5.39 18.88 1.65
C VAL A 16 -6.64 19.01 2.53
N THR A 17 -6.67 18.23 3.60
CA THR A 17 -7.79 18.27 4.56
C THR A 17 -7.34 18.86 5.89
N PRO A 18 -8.10 19.81 6.46
CA PRO A 18 -7.87 20.24 7.83
C PRO A 18 -8.25 19.13 8.80
N VAL A 19 -7.57 19.08 9.94
CA VAL A 19 -7.90 18.14 11.02
C VAL A 19 -8.19 18.94 12.28
N PRO A 20 -9.28 18.61 13.00
CA PRO A 20 -9.67 19.33 14.23
C PRO A 20 -8.70 19.06 15.39
N GLN A 21 -8.08 17.87 15.41
CA GLN A 21 -7.11 17.46 16.41
C GLN A 21 -5.97 16.70 15.74
N TYR A 22 -4.74 16.93 16.23
CA TYR A 22 -3.54 16.33 15.65
C TYR A 22 -3.26 14.94 16.27
N GLU A 23 -4.25 14.05 16.14
CA GLU A 23 -4.21 12.67 16.61
C GLU A 23 -4.20 11.71 15.41
N ASP A 24 -3.46 10.62 15.52
CA ASP A 24 -3.26 9.64 14.44
C ASP A 24 -4.58 9.13 13.84
N HIS A 25 -5.53 8.77 14.68
CA HIS A 25 -6.85 8.30 14.25
C HIS A 25 -7.62 9.39 13.48
N THR A 26 -7.69 10.60 14.02
CA THR A 26 -8.40 11.74 13.41
C THR A 26 -7.79 12.12 12.06
N ILE A 27 -6.45 12.14 11.97
CA ILE A 27 -5.72 12.39 10.72
C ILE A 27 -6.06 11.34 9.68
N LYS A 28 -5.98 10.05 10.03
CA LYS A 28 -6.25 8.94 9.10
C LYS A 28 -7.70 8.91 8.64
N THR A 29 -8.65 9.20 9.53
CA THR A 29 -10.07 9.31 9.17
C THR A 29 -10.30 10.43 8.17
N SER A 30 -9.74 11.61 8.41
CA SER A 30 -9.87 12.76 7.51
C SER A 30 -9.24 12.50 6.14
N ILE A 31 -8.06 11.89 6.11
CA ILE A 31 -7.39 11.47 4.86
C ILE A 31 -8.22 10.40 4.15
N GLY A 32 -8.72 9.40 4.91
CA GLY A 32 -9.53 8.31 4.39
C GLY A 32 -10.77 8.80 3.65
N LEU A 33 -11.54 9.69 4.30
CA LEU A 33 -12.72 10.32 3.70
C LEU A 33 -12.37 11.04 2.40
N LYS A 34 -11.34 11.89 2.41
CA LYS A 34 -10.97 12.68 1.22
C LYS A 34 -10.42 11.81 0.08
N ALA A 35 -9.66 10.77 0.41
CA ALA A 35 -9.19 9.82 -0.59
C ALA A 35 -10.33 9.00 -1.20
N ALA A 36 -11.31 8.55 -0.39
CA ALA A 36 -12.49 7.86 -0.87
C ALA A 36 -13.36 8.75 -1.78
N GLU A 37 -13.59 10.03 -1.39
CA GLU A 37 -14.27 11.02 -2.24
C GLU A 37 -13.54 11.21 -3.58
N TYR A 38 -12.22 11.32 -3.55
CA TYR A 38 -11.44 11.46 -4.78
C TYR A 38 -11.50 10.22 -5.67
N LEU A 39 -11.41 9.01 -5.09
CA LEU A 39 -11.58 7.77 -5.82
C LEU A 39 -12.93 7.67 -6.52
N ASP A 40 -14.00 8.12 -5.86
CA ASP A 40 -15.33 8.16 -6.47
C ASP A 40 -15.37 9.03 -7.73
N THR A 41 -14.56 10.06 -7.81
CA THR A 41 -14.49 10.93 -9.00
C THR A 41 -13.70 10.33 -10.16
N ILE A 42 -12.69 9.49 -9.90
CA ILE A 42 -11.75 9.04 -10.93
C ILE A 42 -11.99 7.61 -11.42
N VAL A 43 -12.56 6.73 -10.61
CA VAL A 43 -12.78 5.33 -10.98
C VAL A 43 -13.87 5.22 -12.06
N LYS A 44 -13.60 4.43 -13.10
CA LYS A 44 -14.46 4.20 -14.27
C LYS A 44 -14.61 2.72 -14.55
N ASP A 45 -15.47 2.37 -15.50
CA ASP A 45 -15.57 1.03 -16.04
C ASP A 45 -14.21 0.54 -16.56
N ASP A 46 -13.95 -0.74 -16.42
CA ASP A 46 -12.74 -1.45 -16.86
C ASP A 46 -11.44 -1.07 -16.12
N ASP A 47 -11.51 -0.22 -15.09
CA ASP A 47 -10.32 0.14 -14.30
C ASP A 47 -9.76 -1.06 -13.52
N ILE A 48 -8.44 -1.10 -13.41
CA ILE A 48 -7.71 -2.02 -12.54
C ILE A 48 -7.12 -1.22 -11.38
N ILE A 49 -7.65 -1.46 -10.18
CA ILE A 49 -7.25 -0.74 -8.97
C ILE A 49 -6.33 -1.64 -8.15
N GLY A 50 -5.06 -1.27 -8.10
CA GLY A 50 -4.09 -1.89 -7.22
C GLY A 50 -4.15 -1.27 -5.83
N VAL A 51 -4.23 -2.10 -4.78
CA VAL A 51 -4.27 -1.62 -3.40
C VAL A 51 -3.16 -2.27 -2.57
N THR A 52 -2.55 -1.47 -1.70
CA THR A 52 -1.67 -1.98 -0.65
C THR A 52 -2.46 -2.14 0.65
N TRP A 53 -1.79 -2.25 1.79
CA TRP A 53 -2.43 -2.39 3.08
C TRP A 53 -1.81 -1.46 4.12
N GLY A 54 -2.49 -1.34 5.25
CA GLY A 54 -2.09 -0.53 6.38
C GLY A 54 -3.24 0.29 6.95
N THR A 55 -3.03 0.86 8.13
CA THR A 55 -4.09 1.56 8.87
C THR A 55 -4.69 2.73 8.09
N THR A 56 -3.90 3.50 7.36
CA THR A 56 -4.43 4.62 6.56
C THR A 56 -5.31 4.13 5.40
N LEU A 57 -4.89 3.07 4.68
CA LEU A 57 -5.72 2.50 3.61
C LEU A 57 -6.99 1.83 4.14
N TYR A 58 -6.95 1.28 5.35
CA TYR A 58 -8.15 0.80 6.02
C TYR A 58 -9.17 1.93 6.21
N HIS A 59 -8.74 3.12 6.66
CA HIS A 59 -9.63 4.29 6.77
C HIS A 59 -10.17 4.73 5.40
N VAL A 60 -9.38 4.64 4.33
CA VAL A 60 -9.91 4.88 2.96
C VAL A 60 -10.99 3.87 2.61
N ALA A 61 -10.73 2.58 2.84
CA ALA A 61 -11.64 1.50 2.49
C ALA A 61 -12.99 1.59 3.22
N VAL A 62 -12.98 1.99 4.50
CA VAL A 62 -14.20 2.17 5.32
C VAL A 62 -15.10 3.28 4.76
N GLU A 63 -14.52 4.33 4.21
CA GLU A 63 -15.25 5.48 3.67
C GLU A 63 -15.72 5.29 2.22
N LEU A 64 -15.34 4.20 1.55
CA LEU A 64 -15.79 3.92 0.19
C LEU A 64 -17.31 3.71 0.11
N LYS A 65 -17.92 4.39 -0.85
CA LYS A 65 -19.32 4.20 -1.21
C LYS A 65 -19.47 3.24 -2.39
N LYS A 66 -20.61 2.61 -2.47
CA LYS A 66 -20.94 1.79 -3.63
C LYS A 66 -21.01 2.66 -4.88
N LYS A 67 -20.30 2.26 -5.92
CA LYS A 67 -20.27 2.95 -7.21
C LYS A 67 -20.74 2.01 -8.31
N ALA A 68 -21.65 2.47 -9.15
CA ALA A 68 -22.14 1.73 -10.30
C ALA A 68 -21.12 1.82 -11.44
N VAL A 69 -20.16 0.90 -11.43
CA VAL A 69 -19.13 0.69 -12.46
C VAL A 69 -19.09 -0.78 -12.85
N ASN A 70 -18.63 -1.07 -14.07
CA ASN A 70 -18.57 -2.42 -14.63
C ASN A 70 -17.13 -2.85 -14.84
N ASN A 71 -16.86 -4.16 -14.72
CA ASN A 71 -15.58 -4.81 -15.02
C ASN A 71 -14.37 -4.27 -14.25
N VAL A 72 -14.59 -3.57 -13.13
CA VAL A 72 -13.47 -3.10 -12.28
C VAL A 72 -12.80 -4.30 -11.64
N LYS A 73 -11.47 -4.32 -11.66
CA LYS A 73 -10.66 -5.31 -10.96
C LYS A 73 -9.98 -4.66 -9.76
N ILE A 74 -9.97 -5.36 -8.64
CA ILE A 74 -9.20 -4.97 -7.45
C ILE A 74 -8.09 -5.98 -7.27
N VAL A 75 -6.85 -5.53 -7.13
CA VAL A 75 -5.69 -6.41 -6.96
C VAL A 75 -4.78 -5.93 -5.84
N GLN A 76 -4.35 -6.87 -5.01
CA GLN A 76 -3.37 -6.61 -3.96
C GLN A 76 -1.98 -6.44 -4.57
N LEU A 77 -1.30 -5.30 -4.27
CA LEU A 77 -0.01 -4.95 -4.88
C LEU A 77 1.22 -5.44 -4.11
N LYS A 78 1.09 -5.76 -2.83
CA LYS A 78 2.21 -6.29 -2.03
C LYS A 78 1.74 -7.37 -1.08
N GLY A 79 2.63 -8.32 -0.77
CA GLY A 79 2.39 -9.35 0.21
C GLY A 79 2.02 -8.77 1.59
N GLY A 80 1.28 -9.50 2.39
CA GLY A 80 0.79 -9.03 3.68
C GLY A 80 0.54 -10.12 4.72
N ILE A 81 0.93 -11.36 4.43
CA ILE A 81 0.84 -12.45 5.40
C ILE A 81 1.94 -12.26 6.45
N SER A 82 1.57 -12.32 7.72
CA SER A 82 2.49 -12.24 8.84
C SER A 82 2.11 -13.26 9.91
N HIS A 83 3.10 -13.72 10.66
CA HIS A 83 2.92 -14.55 11.86
C HIS A 83 2.71 -13.69 13.13
N SER A 84 2.76 -12.38 13.00
CA SER A 84 2.53 -11.43 14.09
C SER A 84 1.04 -11.32 14.40
N GLU A 85 0.70 -11.06 15.67
CA GLU A 85 -0.66 -10.67 16.09
C GLU A 85 -1.09 -9.31 15.52
N THR A 86 -0.18 -8.62 14.85
CA THR A 86 -0.41 -7.30 14.28
C THR A 86 -1.22 -7.39 12.97
N HIS A 87 -2.40 -6.82 12.98
CA HIS A 87 -3.29 -6.83 11.82
C HIS A 87 -2.82 -5.88 10.71
N THR A 88 -2.64 -6.42 9.50
CA THR A 88 -2.35 -5.63 8.29
C THR A 88 -3.60 -5.01 7.67
N TYR A 89 -4.78 -5.47 8.05
CA TYR A 89 -6.09 -5.12 7.47
C TYR A 89 -6.23 -5.48 5.98
N VAL A 90 -5.38 -6.35 5.44
CA VAL A 90 -5.42 -6.73 4.02
C VAL A 90 -6.79 -7.26 3.60
N SER A 91 -7.32 -8.23 4.36
CA SER A 91 -8.59 -8.89 4.02
C SER A 91 -9.76 -7.94 4.09
N GLU A 92 -9.79 -7.09 5.11
CA GLU A 92 -10.84 -6.09 5.32
C GLU A 92 -10.80 -5.01 4.22
N ILE A 93 -9.61 -4.52 3.88
CA ILE A 93 -9.42 -3.54 2.80
C ILE A 93 -9.94 -4.12 1.49
N LEU A 94 -9.46 -5.30 1.10
CA LEU A 94 -9.88 -5.93 -0.14
C LEU A 94 -11.38 -6.22 -0.17
N TYR A 95 -11.95 -6.72 0.93
CA TYR A 95 -13.39 -6.92 1.05
C TYR A 95 -14.19 -5.64 0.82
N LEU A 96 -13.78 -4.54 1.48
CA LEU A 96 -14.46 -3.25 1.36
C LEU A 96 -14.36 -2.67 -0.06
N PHE A 97 -13.19 -2.74 -0.69
CA PHE A 97 -13.02 -2.37 -2.08
C PHE A 97 -13.88 -3.23 -3.03
N GLY A 98 -13.87 -4.54 -2.84
CA GLY A 98 -14.71 -5.45 -3.63
C GLY A 98 -16.20 -5.13 -3.50
N LYS A 99 -16.65 -4.80 -2.29
CA LYS A 99 -18.05 -4.39 -2.00
C LYS A 99 -18.39 -3.04 -2.65
N ALA A 100 -17.48 -2.09 -2.63
CA ALA A 100 -17.69 -0.75 -3.20
C ALA A 100 -17.81 -0.78 -4.73
N PHE A 101 -17.01 -1.61 -5.40
CA PHE A 101 -16.93 -1.68 -6.85
C PHE A 101 -17.54 -2.96 -7.45
N HIS A 102 -18.30 -3.72 -6.67
CA HIS A 102 -19.02 -4.93 -7.09
C HIS A 102 -18.14 -5.98 -7.78
N THR A 103 -16.96 -6.24 -7.25
CA THR A 103 -15.99 -7.20 -7.81
C THR A 103 -15.39 -8.10 -6.73
N THR A 104 -14.86 -9.25 -7.15
CA THR A 104 -14.08 -10.14 -6.26
C THR A 104 -12.60 -9.77 -6.37
N PRO A 105 -11.98 -9.29 -5.28
CA PRO A 105 -10.59 -8.88 -5.31
C PRO A 105 -9.62 -10.05 -5.51
N LEU A 106 -8.49 -9.77 -6.18
CA LEU A 106 -7.37 -10.70 -6.32
C LEU A 106 -6.43 -10.52 -5.12
N HIS A 107 -6.41 -11.51 -4.25
CA HIS A 107 -5.50 -11.58 -3.11
C HIS A 107 -4.13 -12.08 -3.54
N LEU A 108 -3.07 -11.46 -3.03
CA LEU A 108 -1.70 -11.92 -3.18
C LEU A 108 -1.26 -12.67 -1.90
N PRO A 109 -1.35 -14.01 -1.84
CA PRO A 109 -1.18 -14.78 -0.62
C PRO A 109 0.30 -15.00 -0.27
N LEU A 110 1.04 -13.90 -0.13
CA LEU A 110 2.47 -13.86 0.12
C LEU A 110 2.80 -12.99 1.34
N PRO A 111 3.92 -13.26 2.04
CA PRO A 111 4.48 -12.29 2.97
C PRO A 111 5.01 -11.07 2.20
N ALA A 112 5.18 -9.93 2.89
CA ALA A 112 5.76 -8.75 2.27
C ALA A 112 7.27 -8.93 2.02
N ILE A 113 7.95 -9.64 2.91
CA ILE A 113 9.39 -9.87 2.90
C ILE A 113 9.62 -11.34 3.30
N VAL A 114 10.55 -12.01 2.64
CA VAL A 114 11.00 -13.36 2.98
C VAL A 114 12.44 -13.35 3.48
N ASP A 115 12.85 -14.42 4.17
CA ASP A 115 14.20 -14.52 4.72
C ASP A 115 15.27 -14.78 3.65
N GLN A 116 14.91 -15.49 2.58
CA GLN A 116 15.85 -15.90 1.54
C GLN A 116 15.34 -15.60 0.13
N VAL A 117 16.25 -15.15 -0.72
CA VAL A 117 15.95 -14.82 -2.13
C VAL A 117 15.39 -16.02 -2.89
N VAL A 118 15.88 -17.23 -2.62
CA VAL A 118 15.40 -18.46 -3.28
C VAL A 118 13.91 -18.72 -2.98
N VAL A 119 13.45 -18.41 -1.78
CA VAL A 119 12.03 -18.54 -1.41
C VAL A 119 11.18 -17.57 -2.24
N LYS A 120 11.62 -16.30 -2.37
CA LYS A 120 10.97 -15.35 -3.26
C LYS A 120 10.92 -15.86 -4.70
N GLN A 121 12.03 -16.34 -5.22
CA GLN A 121 12.10 -16.86 -6.60
C GLN A 121 11.12 -18.01 -6.84
N ALA A 122 11.03 -18.95 -5.89
CA ALA A 122 10.08 -20.06 -5.97
C ALA A 122 8.62 -19.59 -5.95
N MET A 123 8.28 -18.66 -5.04
CA MET A 123 6.93 -18.07 -4.96
C MET A 123 6.57 -17.32 -6.24
N MET A 124 7.49 -16.53 -6.77
CA MET A 124 7.28 -15.74 -8.00
C MET A 124 7.17 -16.61 -9.27
N ALA A 125 7.69 -17.83 -9.22
CA ALA A 125 7.58 -18.79 -10.32
C ALA A 125 6.21 -19.50 -10.38
N ASP A 126 5.42 -19.45 -9.29
CA ASP A 126 4.08 -20.03 -9.29
C ASP A 126 3.17 -19.29 -10.28
N ARG A 127 2.45 -20.06 -11.13
CA ARG A 127 1.61 -19.50 -12.19
C ARG A 127 0.46 -18.62 -11.69
N HIS A 128 -0.13 -18.96 -10.53
CA HIS A 128 -1.26 -18.21 -9.97
C HIS A 128 -0.78 -16.90 -9.36
N ILE A 129 0.33 -16.95 -8.61
CA ILE A 129 0.99 -15.77 -8.05
C ILE A 129 1.43 -14.84 -9.18
N LYS A 130 2.08 -15.38 -10.20
CA LYS A 130 2.48 -14.62 -11.38
C LYS A 130 1.30 -13.93 -12.06
N GLY A 131 0.17 -14.61 -12.23
CA GLY A 131 -1.05 -14.03 -12.81
C GLY A 131 -1.59 -12.83 -12.01
N ILE A 132 -1.58 -12.91 -10.68
CA ILE A 132 -1.99 -11.79 -9.81
C ILE A 132 -1.02 -10.62 -9.95
N ILE A 133 0.28 -10.89 -9.94
CA ILE A 133 1.32 -9.86 -10.09
C ILE A 133 1.23 -9.16 -11.44
N GLU A 134 1.04 -9.90 -12.54
CA GLU A 134 0.86 -9.31 -13.88
C GLU A 134 -0.39 -8.42 -13.91
N THR A 135 -1.52 -8.86 -13.33
CA THR A 135 -2.70 -7.99 -13.18
C THR A 135 -2.37 -6.73 -12.38
N GLY A 136 -1.56 -6.85 -11.32
CA GLY A 136 -1.11 -5.69 -10.53
C GLY A 136 -0.26 -4.71 -11.33
N LYS A 137 0.56 -5.19 -12.27
CA LYS A 137 1.35 -4.33 -13.18
C LYS A 137 0.49 -3.59 -14.20
N GLU A 138 -0.66 -4.15 -14.56
CA GLU A 138 -1.63 -3.52 -15.45
C GLU A 138 -2.51 -2.49 -14.74
N ALA A 139 -2.41 -2.35 -13.41
CA ALA A 139 -3.21 -1.41 -12.64
C ALA A 139 -2.99 0.03 -13.12
N ASN A 140 -4.07 0.67 -13.55
CA ASN A 140 -4.06 2.09 -13.96
C ASN A 140 -4.36 3.04 -12.80
N ILE A 141 -4.81 2.51 -11.66
CA ILE A 141 -4.93 3.21 -10.38
C ILE A 141 -4.19 2.40 -9.32
N ALA A 142 -3.24 3.01 -8.62
CA ALA A 142 -2.52 2.38 -7.53
C ALA A 142 -2.66 3.19 -6.24
N LEU A 143 -3.18 2.54 -5.18
CA LEU A 143 -3.31 3.15 -3.86
C LEU A 143 -2.24 2.61 -2.92
N PHE A 144 -1.44 3.51 -2.42
CA PHE A 144 -0.40 3.21 -1.45
C PHE A 144 -0.21 4.37 -0.48
N THR A 145 0.54 4.12 0.57
CA THR A 145 0.94 5.13 1.56
C THR A 145 2.46 5.15 1.68
N CYS A 146 3.00 6.30 2.07
CA CYS A 146 4.39 6.38 2.51
C CYS A 146 4.45 6.01 4.00
N GLY A 147 5.21 4.99 4.34
CA GLY A 147 5.42 4.52 5.71
C GLY A 147 6.62 5.23 6.37
N PRO A 148 6.56 5.52 7.68
CA PRO A 148 7.71 6.05 8.40
C PRO A 148 8.69 4.96 8.79
N VAL A 149 9.97 5.31 8.89
CA VAL A 149 11.04 4.44 9.42
C VAL A 149 11.07 4.59 10.95
N LYS A 150 10.18 3.87 11.62
CA LYS A 150 10.02 3.93 13.09
C LYS A 150 9.64 2.55 13.64
N PRO A 151 10.13 2.17 14.84
CA PRO A 151 9.77 0.90 15.47
C PRO A 151 8.27 0.68 15.63
N GLU A 152 7.51 1.76 15.85
CA GLU A 152 6.06 1.72 16.03
C GLU A 152 5.28 1.54 14.74
N SER A 153 5.92 1.69 13.58
CA SER A 153 5.24 1.54 12.29
C SER A 153 4.82 0.09 12.05
N LEU A 154 3.71 -0.09 11.35
CA LEU A 154 3.10 -1.40 11.12
C LEU A 154 4.10 -2.38 10.52
N LEU A 155 4.83 -1.99 9.48
CA LEU A 155 5.78 -2.87 8.79
C LEU A 155 6.91 -3.37 9.72
N PHE A 156 7.38 -2.52 10.64
CA PHE A 156 8.43 -2.90 11.62
C PHE A 156 7.91 -3.89 12.68
N LYS A 157 6.64 -3.80 13.06
CA LYS A 157 6.01 -4.72 14.01
C LYS A 157 5.75 -6.12 13.45
N LEU A 158 5.83 -6.31 12.13
CA LEU A 158 5.58 -7.60 11.49
C LEU A 158 6.73 -8.60 11.61
N GLY A 159 7.89 -8.19 12.15
CA GLY A 159 9.01 -9.08 12.46
C GLY A 159 9.82 -9.56 11.23
N TYR A 160 9.76 -8.85 10.10
CA TYR A 160 10.47 -9.22 8.88
C TYR A 160 11.96 -8.87 8.87
N PHE A 161 12.40 -7.95 9.74
CA PHE A 161 13.76 -7.38 9.69
C PHE A 161 14.71 -8.08 10.64
N THR A 162 15.92 -8.32 10.18
CA THR A 162 17.05 -8.69 11.04
C THR A 162 17.59 -7.43 11.76
N GLU A 163 18.43 -7.61 12.77
CA GLU A 163 19.09 -6.48 13.44
C GLU A 163 19.93 -5.65 12.47
N GLU A 164 20.63 -6.31 11.54
CA GLU A 164 21.42 -5.65 10.49
C GLU A 164 20.53 -4.83 9.54
N ASP A 165 19.36 -5.37 9.14
CA ASP A 165 18.38 -4.62 8.36
C ASP A 165 17.93 -3.35 9.10
N LEU A 166 17.62 -3.46 10.40
CA LEU A 166 17.17 -2.34 11.23
C LEU A 166 18.21 -1.25 11.36
N GLU A 167 19.46 -1.61 11.70
CA GLU A 167 20.57 -0.64 11.80
C GLU A 167 20.75 0.16 10.50
N MET A 168 20.75 -0.55 9.38
CA MET A 168 20.88 0.10 8.08
C MET A 168 19.68 0.99 7.76
N LEU A 169 18.45 0.53 8.02
CA LEU A 169 17.24 1.30 7.74
C LEU A 169 17.20 2.58 8.59
N TYR A 170 17.47 2.49 9.88
CA TYR A 170 17.50 3.68 10.77
C TYR A 170 18.58 4.69 10.39
N SER A 171 19.70 4.22 9.80
CA SER A 171 20.80 5.11 9.41
C SER A 171 20.59 5.82 8.09
N LYS A 172 19.83 5.25 7.14
CA LYS A 172 19.80 5.72 5.75
C LYS A 172 18.39 6.02 5.22
N ALA A 173 17.38 5.27 5.66
CA ALA A 173 16.06 5.38 5.08
C ALA A 173 15.27 6.54 5.68
N VAL A 174 14.52 7.26 4.83
CA VAL A 174 13.59 8.32 5.25
C VAL A 174 12.12 7.88 5.22
N GLY A 175 11.81 6.76 4.56
CA GLY A 175 10.46 6.21 4.46
C GLY A 175 10.41 4.98 3.57
N ASP A 176 9.23 4.34 3.55
CA ASP A 176 8.96 3.22 2.64
C ASP A 176 7.74 3.48 1.75
N ILE A 177 7.76 2.88 0.58
CA ILE A 177 6.61 2.72 -0.32
C ILE A 177 6.55 1.26 -0.73
N CYS A 178 5.44 0.58 -0.48
CA CYS A 178 5.25 -0.83 -0.81
C CYS A 178 6.36 -1.74 -0.25
N SER A 179 6.81 -1.49 1.00
CA SER A 179 7.92 -2.20 1.67
C SER A 179 9.29 -2.01 1.01
N ARG A 180 9.44 -1.04 0.12
CA ARG A 180 10.71 -0.59 -0.44
C ARG A 180 11.16 0.68 0.27
N PHE A 181 12.35 0.66 0.85
CA PHE A 181 12.88 1.77 1.63
C PHE A 181 13.71 2.71 0.77
N PHE A 182 13.55 4.01 0.98
CA PHE A 182 14.17 5.05 0.19
C PHE A 182 15.00 6.00 1.06
N ASP A 183 16.13 6.43 0.52
CA ASP A 183 16.92 7.52 1.11
C ASP A 183 16.35 8.90 0.76
N SER A 184 16.95 9.98 1.30
CA SER A 184 16.53 11.36 1.06
C SER A 184 16.68 11.83 -0.40
N LYS A 185 17.35 11.04 -1.24
CA LYS A 185 17.51 11.30 -2.69
C LYS A 185 16.54 10.48 -3.54
N GLY A 186 15.75 9.59 -2.92
CA GLY A 186 14.81 8.70 -3.61
C GLY A 186 15.44 7.41 -4.13
N ASN A 187 16.65 7.06 -3.71
CA ASN A 187 17.25 5.76 -4.05
C ASN A 187 16.82 4.69 -3.06
N ILE A 188 16.73 3.43 -3.51
CA ILE A 188 16.48 2.28 -2.64
C ILE A 188 17.69 2.07 -1.73
N CYS A 189 17.45 2.02 -0.42
CA CYS A 189 18.50 2.00 0.61
C CYS A 189 19.28 0.70 0.69
N ASN A 190 18.62 -0.44 0.47
CA ASN A 190 19.22 -1.76 0.70
C ASN A 190 18.86 -2.73 -0.41
N ASN A 191 19.84 -3.10 -1.20
CA ASN A 191 19.65 -4.06 -2.29
C ASN A 191 19.32 -5.45 -1.76
N SER A 192 19.98 -5.96 -0.70
CA SER A 192 19.74 -7.31 -0.18
C SER A 192 18.32 -7.45 0.40
N LEU A 193 17.84 -6.48 1.16
CA LEU A 193 16.46 -6.46 1.64
C LEU A 193 15.48 -6.36 0.47
N ASN A 194 15.77 -5.51 -0.52
CA ASN A 194 14.94 -5.35 -1.70
C ASN A 194 14.86 -6.64 -2.54
N GLU A 195 15.93 -7.43 -2.59
CA GLU A 195 15.93 -8.75 -3.25
C GLU A 195 14.99 -9.75 -2.56
N ARG A 196 14.77 -9.62 -1.25
CA ARG A 196 13.87 -10.44 -0.44
C ARG A 196 12.42 -9.91 -0.37
N THR A 197 12.18 -8.66 -0.77
CA THR A 197 10.85 -8.00 -0.75
C THR A 197 10.00 -8.44 -1.94
N LEU A 198 8.77 -8.79 -1.68
CA LEU A 198 7.77 -9.29 -2.65
C LEU A 198 6.79 -8.20 -3.07
#